data_6e015e03f10e33a0df6c71f47b8128af
#
_entry.id   6e015e03f10e33a0df6c71f47b8128af
#
_cell.length_a   1.000
_cell.length_b   1.000
_cell.length_c   1.000
_cell.angle_alpha   90.00
_cell.angle_beta   90.00
_cell.angle_gamma   90.00
#
_symmetry.space_group_name_H-M   'P 1'
#
loop_
_entity.id
_entity.type
_entity.pdbx_description
1 polymer ?
#
loop_
_entity_poly.entity_id
_entity_poly.type
_entity_poly.pdbx_seq_one_letter_code
_entity_poly.pdbx_strand_id
1 'polypeptide(L)'
;MRILIEPNAHHHLNAGDAAMLQVAFRRLRELFPEAVIQVITEAPERLDRLCPGAEPVPAAGRRIWFNDRYFGDRLHRRLPGRARAALGRAEDGLRRRWPAAARAVLETKGALKRTPPREVREFLDAVGDCDALVVGGAGAVTDPFAPLALTVLELVETAADRGVPVALFGQGIGPIEDRELWHGAAAALPRASLIALREGRAGPGILRTMGVRDDRVEVTGDDAL
;
A
#
# COMPACT_ATOMS: atom_id res chain seq x y z
N MET A 1 16.92 5.24 -11.18
CA MET A 1 15.51 4.88 -11.00
C MET A 1 15.36 4.13 -9.70
N ARG A 2 14.35 4.48 -8.88
CA ARG A 2 13.99 3.79 -7.62
C ARG A 2 12.58 3.22 -7.74
N ILE A 3 12.42 1.93 -7.46
CA ILE A 3 11.12 1.25 -7.51
C ILE A 3 10.83 0.77 -6.09
N LEU A 4 9.69 1.20 -5.53
CA LEU A 4 9.21 0.72 -4.24
C LEU A 4 8.17 -0.39 -4.44
N ILE A 5 8.37 -1.54 -3.78
CA ILE A 5 7.41 -2.65 -3.81
C ILE A 5 6.68 -2.74 -2.47
N GLU A 6 5.35 -2.74 -2.53
CA GLU A 6 4.44 -3.14 -1.45
C GLU A 6 4.02 -4.60 -1.69
N PRO A 7 4.55 -5.58 -0.92
CA PRO A 7 4.30 -7.00 -1.16
C PRO A 7 3.02 -7.54 -0.52
N ASN A 8 2.21 -6.71 0.12
CA ASN A 8 1.04 -7.04 0.94
C ASN A 8 1.35 -7.91 2.19
N ALA A 9 2.25 -8.88 2.10
CA ALA A 9 2.66 -9.74 3.21
C ALA A 9 4.10 -9.45 3.65
N HIS A 10 4.27 -8.58 4.64
CA HIS A 10 5.57 -8.03 5.04
C HIS A 10 6.50 -9.02 5.77
N HIS A 11 5.96 -10.11 6.32
CA HIS A 11 6.76 -11.17 6.98
C HIS A 11 7.31 -12.23 6.02
N HIS A 12 6.79 -12.27 4.77
CA HIS A 12 7.17 -13.25 3.73
C HIS A 12 7.09 -14.71 4.22
N LEU A 13 6.07 -15.03 5.02
CA LEU A 13 5.86 -16.38 5.58
C LEU A 13 4.99 -17.27 4.68
N ASN A 14 4.09 -16.67 3.92
CA ASN A 14 3.25 -17.36 2.96
C ASN A 14 4.06 -17.65 1.69
N ALA A 15 4.13 -18.91 1.28
CA ALA A 15 4.91 -19.32 0.11
C ALA A 15 4.39 -18.69 -1.20
N GLY A 16 3.07 -18.50 -1.33
CA GLY A 16 2.46 -17.87 -2.50
C GLY A 16 2.85 -16.39 -2.61
N ASP A 17 2.73 -15.64 -1.50
CA ASP A 17 3.12 -14.22 -1.48
C ASP A 17 4.62 -14.04 -1.72
N ALA A 18 5.44 -14.94 -1.18
CA ALA A 18 6.89 -14.94 -1.40
C ALA A 18 7.23 -15.22 -2.87
N ALA A 19 6.55 -16.19 -3.51
CA ALA A 19 6.75 -16.50 -4.93
C ALA A 19 6.37 -15.31 -5.83
N MET A 20 5.21 -14.68 -5.58
CA MET A 20 4.79 -13.48 -6.32
C MET A 20 5.80 -12.34 -6.17
N LEU A 21 6.30 -12.09 -4.94
CA LEU A 21 7.34 -11.10 -4.72
C LEU A 21 8.63 -11.42 -5.48
N GLN A 22 9.09 -12.67 -5.45
CA GLN A 22 10.30 -13.09 -6.16
C GLN A 22 10.17 -12.90 -7.67
N VAL A 23 9.03 -13.28 -8.25
CA VAL A 23 8.77 -13.12 -9.69
C VAL A 23 8.71 -11.64 -10.06
N ALA A 24 7.97 -10.82 -9.31
CA ALA A 24 7.90 -9.38 -9.54
C ALA A 24 9.29 -8.73 -9.43
N PHE A 25 10.06 -9.05 -8.38
CA PHE A 25 11.43 -8.54 -8.19
C PHE A 25 12.34 -8.92 -9.37
N ARG A 26 12.35 -10.20 -9.78
CA ARG A 26 13.17 -10.68 -10.89
C ARG A 26 12.82 -9.97 -12.20
N ARG A 27 11.53 -9.89 -12.55
CA ARG A 27 11.06 -9.21 -13.77
C ARG A 27 11.41 -7.72 -13.77
N LEU A 28 11.25 -7.03 -12.64
CA LEU A 28 11.65 -5.63 -12.51
C LEU A 28 13.17 -5.46 -12.65
N ARG A 29 13.97 -6.38 -12.11
CA ARG A 29 15.42 -6.37 -12.26
C ARG A 29 15.85 -6.63 -13.70
N GLU A 30 15.17 -7.50 -14.42
CA GLU A 30 15.43 -7.77 -15.85
C GLU A 30 15.06 -6.54 -16.73
N LEU A 31 13.95 -5.89 -16.45
CA LEU A 31 13.48 -4.71 -17.19
C LEU A 31 14.28 -3.45 -16.85
N PHE A 32 14.73 -3.32 -15.62
CA PHE A 32 15.42 -2.15 -15.10
C PHE A 32 16.68 -2.56 -14.32
N PRO A 33 17.75 -3.02 -15.00
CA PRO A 33 18.94 -3.57 -14.36
C PRO A 33 19.61 -2.62 -13.36
N GLU A 34 19.60 -1.32 -13.67
CA GLU A 34 20.24 -0.27 -12.85
C GLU A 34 19.29 0.33 -11.80
N ALA A 35 18.06 -0.17 -11.67
CA ALA A 35 17.13 0.36 -10.70
C ALA A 35 17.49 -0.10 -9.27
N VAL A 36 17.37 0.79 -8.32
CA VAL A 36 17.31 0.45 -6.90
C VAL A 36 15.90 -0.04 -6.60
N ILE A 37 15.76 -1.31 -6.23
CA ILE A 37 14.48 -1.91 -5.88
C ILE A 37 14.38 -1.97 -4.36
N GLN A 38 13.41 -1.25 -3.81
CA GLN A 38 13.11 -1.20 -2.38
C GLN A 38 11.86 -2.04 -2.10
N VAL A 39 11.84 -2.74 -0.97
CA VAL A 39 10.70 -3.59 -0.58
C VAL A 39 10.29 -3.28 0.85
N ILE A 40 9.01 -3.00 1.05
CA ILE A 40 8.45 -2.80 2.40
C ILE A 40 8.41 -4.16 3.11
N THR A 41 9.11 -4.28 4.25
CA THR A 41 9.27 -5.56 4.95
C THR A 41 9.38 -5.41 6.48
N GLU A 42 8.94 -6.44 7.20
CA GLU A 42 9.22 -6.67 8.63
C GLU A 42 10.32 -7.73 8.84
N ALA A 43 10.81 -8.35 7.76
CA ALA A 43 11.77 -9.45 7.82
C ALA A 43 12.93 -9.26 6.81
N PRO A 44 13.83 -8.29 7.04
CA PRO A 44 14.90 -7.95 6.10
C PRO A 44 15.83 -9.12 5.77
N GLU A 45 16.16 -9.97 6.76
CA GLU A 45 17.00 -11.16 6.52
C GLU A 45 16.31 -12.20 5.62
N ARG A 46 14.98 -12.29 5.67
CA ARG A 46 14.22 -13.17 4.78
C ARG A 46 14.09 -12.56 3.39
N LEU A 47 13.89 -11.25 3.32
CA LEU A 47 13.88 -10.51 2.06
C LEU A 47 15.20 -10.72 1.30
N ASP A 48 16.33 -10.60 1.96
CA ASP A 48 17.65 -10.78 1.33
C ASP A 48 17.82 -12.16 0.69
N ARG A 49 17.27 -13.21 1.35
CA ARG A 49 17.27 -14.58 0.77
C ARG A 49 16.32 -14.75 -0.42
N LEU A 50 15.17 -14.06 -0.40
CA LEU A 50 14.16 -14.16 -1.45
C LEU A 50 14.47 -13.29 -2.66
N CYS A 51 14.99 -12.10 -2.40
CA CYS A 51 15.25 -11.04 -3.39
C CYS A 51 16.63 -10.43 -3.15
N PRO A 52 17.72 -11.15 -3.47
CA PRO A 52 19.08 -10.66 -3.23
C PRO A 52 19.34 -9.30 -3.90
N GLY A 53 19.81 -8.33 -3.11
CA GLY A 53 20.06 -6.97 -3.58
C GLY A 53 18.82 -6.05 -3.57
N ALA A 54 17.69 -6.47 -3.00
CA ALA A 54 16.60 -5.57 -2.64
C ALA A 54 16.94 -4.78 -1.38
N GLU A 55 16.60 -3.49 -1.35
CA GLU A 55 16.77 -2.66 -0.16
C GLU A 55 15.52 -2.75 0.75
N PRO A 56 15.66 -3.09 2.04
CA PRO A 56 14.52 -3.18 2.93
C PRO A 56 14.02 -1.79 3.36
N VAL A 57 12.71 -1.57 3.30
CA VAL A 57 12.03 -0.41 3.89
C VAL A 57 11.19 -0.90 5.08
N PRO A 58 11.34 -0.31 6.29
CA PRO A 58 10.65 -0.80 7.47
C PRO A 58 9.12 -0.71 7.37
N ALA A 59 8.42 -1.84 7.39
CA ALA A 59 6.96 -1.89 7.38
C ALA A 59 6.33 -1.28 8.65
N ALA A 60 7.08 -1.19 9.74
CA ALA A 60 6.65 -0.51 10.96
C ALA A 60 6.33 0.97 10.70
N GLY A 61 7.11 1.65 9.85
CA GLY A 61 6.84 3.03 9.46
C GLY A 61 5.51 3.18 8.73
N ARG A 62 5.21 2.28 7.80
CA ARG A 62 3.92 2.19 7.10
C ARG A 62 2.77 1.96 8.07
N ARG A 63 2.92 1.00 8.99
CA ARG A 63 1.90 0.69 10.00
C ARG A 63 1.61 1.88 10.91
N ILE A 64 2.63 2.57 11.39
CA ILE A 64 2.47 3.77 12.22
C ILE A 64 1.77 4.87 11.42
N TRP A 65 2.18 5.07 10.16
CA TRP A 65 1.62 6.12 9.31
C TRP A 65 0.13 5.92 9.06
N PHE A 66 -0.31 4.73 8.66
CA PHE A 66 -1.71 4.49 8.30
C PHE A 66 -2.61 4.10 9.47
N ASN A 67 -2.10 3.40 10.48
CA ASN A 67 -2.95 2.84 11.54
C ASN A 67 -2.92 3.64 12.84
N ASP A 68 -1.87 4.46 13.10
CA ASP A 68 -1.81 5.24 14.33
C ASP A 68 -2.73 6.47 14.27
N ARG A 69 -3.57 6.61 15.29
CA ARG A 69 -4.47 7.76 15.43
C ARG A 69 -3.74 8.96 16.04
N TYR A 70 -3.83 10.14 15.40
CA TYR A 70 -3.14 11.36 15.89
C TYR A 70 -3.62 11.79 17.26
N PHE A 71 -4.94 11.77 17.47
CA PHE A 71 -5.56 12.20 18.72
C PHE A 71 -5.65 11.10 19.79
N GLY A 72 -5.08 9.92 19.50
CA GLY A 72 -4.91 8.81 20.45
C GLY A 72 -6.15 7.92 20.59
N ASP A 73 -5.90 6.64 20.82
CA ASP A 73 -6.92 5.59 20.91
C ASP A 73 -7.92 5.80 22.07
N ARG A 74 -7.50 6.51 23.15
CA ARG A 74 -8.40 6.80 24.28
C ARG A 74 -9.53 7.75 23.89
N LEU A 75 -9.23 8.77 23.07
CA LEU A 75 -10.24 9.69 22.56
C LEU A 75 -11.17 8.97 21.59
N HIS A 76 -10.62 8.25 20.64
CA HIS A 76 -11.40 7.47 19.65
C HIS A 76 -12.36 6.48 20.32
N ARG A 77 -11.93 5.78 21.38
CA ARG A 77 -12.80 4.85 22.13
C ARG A 77 -13.94 5.51 22.89
N ARG A 78 -13.78 6.77 23.28
CA ARG A 78 -14.81 7.52 24.04
C ARG A 78 -15.86 8.18 23.15
N LEU A 79 -15.58 8.33 21.86
CA LEU A 79 -16.49 9.01 20.94
C LEU A 79 -17.59 8.07 20.42
N PRO A 80 -18.84 8.59 20.28
CA PRO A 80 -19.90 7.90 19.55
C PRO A 80 -19.47 7.57 18.10
N GLY A 81 -20.04 6.52 17.52
CA GLY A 81 -19.65 6.01 16.19
C GLY A 81 -19.54 7.09 15.10
N ARG A 82 -20.52 7.99 15.00
CA ARG A 82 -20.51 9.09 14.01
C ARG A 82 -19.38 10.09 14.24
N ALA A 83 -19.12 10.46 15.50
CA ALA A 83 -18.04 11.39 15.85
C ALA A 83 -16.65 10.73 15.64
N ARG A 84 -16.52 9.44 15.94
CA ARG A 84 -15.33 8.65 15.69
C ARG A 84 -15.00 8.61 14.18
N ALA A 85 -15.99 8.33 13.34
CA ALA A 85 -15.83 8.33 11.89
C ALA A 85 -15.45 9.72 11.35
N ALA A 86 -16.06 10.80 11.88
CA ALA A 86 -15.72 12.15 11.49
C ALA A 86 -14.27 12.52 11.86
N LEU A 87 -13.83 12.13 13.08
CA LEU A 87 -12.46 12.35 13.52
C LEU A 87 -11.45 11.57 12.66
N GLY A 88 -11.75 10.30 12.32
CA GLY A 88 -10.92 9.50 11.40
C GLY A 88 -10.75 10.18 10.06
N ARG A 89 -11.85 10.63 9.43
CA ARG A 89 -11.77 11.38 8.16
C ARG A 89 -10.96 12.67 8.26
N ALA A 90 -11.03 13.37 9.39
CA ALA A 90 -10.23 14.57 9.62
C ALA A 90 -8.74 14.25 9.73
N GLU A 91 -8.39 13.13 10.42
CA GLU A 91 -7.01 12.65 10.51
C GLU A 91 -6.47 12.25 9.13
N ASP A 92 -7.27 11.54 8.32
CA ASP A 92 -6.90 11.14 6.96
C ASP A 92 -6.76 12.37 6.05
N GLY A 93 -7.67 13.35 6.19
CA GLY A 93 -7.56 14.64 5.51
C GLY A 93 -6.29 15.41 5.87
N LEU A 94 -5.87 15.36 7.13
CA LEU A 94 -4.62 15.96 7.60
C LEU A 94 -3.39 15.29 6.94
N ARG A 95 -3.39 13.95 6.88
CA ARG A 95 -2.30 13.20 6.21
C ARG A 95 -2.16 13.58 4.75
N ARG A 96 -3.29 13.68 4.05
CA ARG A 96 -3.30 13.98 2.61
C ARG A 96 -2.91 15.44 2.32
N ARG A 97 -3.50 16.38 3.05
CA ARG A 97 -3.33 17.82 2.74
C ARG A 97 -2.05 18.41 3.32
N TRP A 98 -1.62 17.94 4.48
CA TRP A 98 -0.41 18.44 5.18
C TRP A 98 0.44 17.29 5.73
N PRO A 99 1.05 16.47 4.86
CA PRO A 99 1.82 15.30 5.28
C PRO A 99 3.00 15.67 6.19
N ALA A 100 3.62 16.84 6.01
CA ALA A 100 4.70 17.31 6.88
C ALA A 100 4.20 17.60 8.32
N ALA A 101 3.03 18.21 8.45
CA ALA A 101 2.42 18.45 9.77
C ALA A 101 1.97 17.14 10.42
N ALA A 102 1.36 16.25 9.65
CA ALA A 102 0.97 14.93 10.11
C ALA A 102 2.19 14.11 10.59
N ARG A 103 3.29 14.15 9.84
CA ARG A 103 4.57 13.55 10.23
C ARG A 103 5.11 14.12 11.53
N ALA A 104 5.17 15.45 11.68
CA ALA A 104 5.65 16.11 12.89
C ALA A 104 4.83 15.69 14.13
N VAL A 105 3.51 15.57 14.01
CA VAL A 105 2.64 15.08 15.08
C VAL A 105 2.97 13.64 15.46
N LEU A 106 3.16 12.74 14.48
CA LEU A 106 3.51 11.34 14.75
C LEU A 106 4.92 11.21 15.34
N GLU A 107 5.89 11.99 14.86
CA GLU A 107 7.25 12.01 15.41
C GLU A 107 7.27 12.44 16.86
N THR A 108 6.52 13.51 17.20
CA THR A 108 6.39 13.98 18.58
C THR A 108 5.70 12.95 19.47
N LYS A 109 4.62 12.34 18.98
CA LYS A 109 3.91 11.29 19.70
C LYS A 109 4.75 10.01 19.84
N GLY A 110 5.53 9.66 18.82
CA GLY A 110 6.46 8.53 18.83
C GLY A 110 7.58 8.72 19.86
N ALA A 111 8.16 9.92 19.95
CA ALA A 111 9.16 10.26 20.95
C ALA A 111 8.63 10.08 22.38
N LEU A 112 7.36 10.45 22.63
CA LEU A 112 6.68 10.25 23.92
C LEU A 112 6.39 8.78 24.23
N LYS A 113 6.17 7.92 23.21
CA LYS A 113 5.81 6.50 23.34
C LYS A 113 6.99 5.55 23.17
N ARG A 114 8.23 6.03 22.99
CA ARG A 114 9.42 5.23 22.65
C ARG A 114 9.28 4.43 21.34
N THR A 115 8.42 4.86 20.43
CA THR A 115 8.30 4.28 19.09
C THR A 115 9.26 5.02 18.15
N PRO A 116 10.09 4.35 17.35
CA PRO A 116 11.13 5.04 16.57
C PRO A 116 10.53 6.01 15.54
N PRO A 117 10.76 7.33 15.66
CA PRO A 117 10.34 8.30 14.64
C PRO A 117 11.06 8.07 13.29
N ARG A 118 12.20 7.37 13.34
CA ARG A 118 13.05 7.07 12.20
C ARG A 118 12.34 6.20 11.16
N GLU A 119 11.62 5.16 11.57
CA GLU A 119 10.95 4.23 10.65
C GLU A 119 9.84 4.91 9.83
N VAL A 120 9.08 5.84 10.44
CA VAL A 120 8.07 6.63 9.72
C VAL A 120 8.74 7.51 8.66
N ARG A 121 9.88 8.10 9.00
CA ARG A 121 10.65 8.93 8.08
C ARG A 121 11.17 8.11 6.90
N GLU A 122 11.82 6.99 7.18
CA GLU A 122 12.34 6.09 6.14
C GLU A 122 11.25 5.62 5.18
N PHE A 123 10.08 5.27 5.72
CA PHE A 123 8.93 4.89 4.90
C PHE A 123 8.43 6.04 4.01
N LEU A 124 8.24 7.24 4.58
CA LEU A 124 7.75 8.41 3.83
C LEU A 124 8.75 8.91 2.80
N ASP A 125 10.04 8.85 3.13
CA ASP A 125 11.11 9.19 2.19
C ASP A 125 11.14 8.15 1.05
N ALA A 126 11.03 6.84 1.34
CA ALA A 126 10.93 5.81 0.31
C ALA A 126 9.73 6.01 -0.64
N VAL A 127 8.55 6.37 -0.10
CA VAL A 127 7.36 6.67 -0.93
C VAL A 127 7.53 7.98 -1.72
N GLY A 128 8.22 8.98 -1.14
CA GLY A 128 8.41 10.28 -1.78
C GLY A 128 9.49 10.29 -2.86
N ASP A 129 10.52 9.47 -2.69
CA ASP A 129 11.71 9.44 -3.54
C ASP A 129 11.66 8.34 -4.61
N CYS A 130 10.63 7.48 -4.60
CA CYS A 130 10.52 6.44 -5.63
C CYS A 130 9.99 7.01 -6.95
N ASP A 131 10.52 6.49 -8.05
CA ASP A 131 10.07 6.80 -9.41
C ASP A 131 8.83 5.98 -9.81
N ALA A 132 8.57 4.88 -9.10
CA ALA A 132 7.38 4.05 -9.26
C ALA A 132 7.06 3.27 -7.99
N LEU A 133 5.77 3.11 -7.68
CA LEU A 133 5.25 2.18 -6.67
C LEU A 133 4.65 0.97 -7.38
N VAL A 134 5.09 -0.22 -6.97
CA VAL A 134 4.52 -1.49 -7.41
C VAL A 134 3.83 -2.16 -6.21
N VAL A 135 2.55 -2.45 -6.36
CA VAL A 135 1.79 -3.26 -5.40
C VAL A 135 1.77 -4.69 -5.90
N GLY A 136 2.36 -5.60 -5.15
CA GLY A 136 2.48 -7.01 -5.49
C GLY A 136 1.13 -7.72 -5.58
N GLY A 137 1.11 -8.86 -6.24
CA GLY A 137 -0.09 -9.67 -6.43
C GLY A 137 -0.70 -10.12 -5.10
N ALA A 138 -2.01 -9.98 -4.98
CA ALA A 138 -2.79 -10.53 -3.88
C ALA A 138 -4.28 -10.53 -4.22
N GLY A 139 -5.05 -11.37 -3.55
CA GLY A 139 -6.52 -11.24 -3.50
C GLY A 139 -6.96 -10.28 -2.39
N ALA A 140 -6.23 -9.16 -2.20
CA ALA A 140 -6.41 -8.32 -1.03
C ALA A 140 -7.62 -7.39 -1.12
N VAL A 141 -8.00 -6.94 -2.32
CA VAL A 141 -9.12 -5.98 -2.50
C VAL A 141 -10.45 -6.75 -2.50
N THR A 142 -10.78 -7.33 -1.36
CA THR A 142 -12.00 -8.12 -1.11
C THR A 142 -12.46 -7.95 0.34
N ASP A 143 -13.72 -8.18 0.62
CA ASP A 143 -14.30 -7.97 1.96
C ASP A 143 -13.57 -8.70 3.10
N PRO A 144 -13.15 -9.98 2.96
CA PRO A 144 -12.41 -10.67 4.01
C PRO A 144 -11.11 -9.99 4.42
N PHE A 145 -10.51 -9.21 3.53
CA PHE A 145 -9.25 -8.50 3.74
C PHE A 145 -9.41 -6.98 3.78
N ALA A 146 -10.63 -6.46 3.98
CA ALA A 146 -10.91 -5.02 3.94
C ALA A 146 -9.94 -4.15 4.77
N PRO A 147 -9.55 -4.48 6.01
CA PRO A 147 -8.59 -3.67 6.77
C PRO A 147 -7.20 -3.57 6.11
N LEU A 148 -6.72 -4.66 5.50
CA LEU A 148 -5.47 -4.68 4.75
C LEU A 148 -5.61 -3.88 3.45
N ALA A 149 -6.67 -4.15 2.70
CA ALA A 149 -6.97 -3.47 1.44
C ALA A 149 -7.02 -1.95 1.62
N LEU A 150 -7.71 -1.45 2.63
CA LEU A 150 -7.80 -0.01 2.91
C LEU A 150 -6.42 0.63 3.10
N THR A 151 -5.51 -0.02 3.83
CA THR A 151 -4.16 0.54 4.00
C THR A 151 -3.31 0.50 2.73
N VAL A 152 -3.53 -0.49 1.86
CA VAL A 152 -2.90 -0.54 0.53
C VAL A 152 -3.45 0.55 -0.38
N LEU A 153 -4.77 0.74 -0.39
CA LEU A 153 -5.43 1.80 -1.17
C LEU A 153 -5.00 3.20 -0.72
N GLU A 154 -4.85 3.43 0.59
CA GLU A 154 -4.28 4.67 1.13
C GLU A 154 -2.82 4.90 0.68
N LEU A 155 -2.03 3.84 0.56
CA LEU A 155 -0.68 3.94 0.01
C LEU A 155 -0.70 4.31 -1.48
N VAL A 156 -1.60 3.70 -2.27
CA VAL A 156 -1.82 4.06 -3.68
C VAL A 156 -2.17 5.54 -3.82
N GLU A 157 -3.14 6.02 -3.04
CA GLU A 157 -3.50 7.46 -3.04
C GLU A 157 -2.33 8.34 -2.63
N THR A 158 -1.59 7.93 -1.58
CA THR A 158 -0.43 8.70 -1.07
C THR A 158 0.67 8.85 -2.12
N ALA A 159 0.96 7.80 -2.87
CA ALA A 159 1.93 7.83 -3.97
C ALA A 159 1.41 8.68 -5.14
N ALA A 160 0.16 8.48 -5.54
CA ALA A 160 -0.46 9.23 -6.62
C ALA A 160 -0.59 10.74 -6.31
N ASP A 161 -0.83 11.13 -5.05
CA ASP A 161 -0.83 12.53 -4.61
C ASP A 161 0.54 13.21 -4.77
N ARG A 162 1.61 12.42 -4.79
CA ARG A 162 2.99 12.87 -5.04
C ARG A 162 3.41 12.81 -6.51
N GLY A 163 2.50 12.39 -7.39
CA GLY A 163 2.80 12.21 -8.80
C GLY A 163 3.59 10.94 -9.12
N VAL A 164 3.73 10.03 -8.16
CA VAL A 164 4.41 8.74 -8.35
C VAL A 164 3.47 7.79 -9.11
N PRO A 165 3.87 7.26 -10.27
CA PRO A 165 3.09 6.26 -10.99
C PRO A 165 2.98 4.97 -10.16
N VAL A 166 1.75 4.41 -10.15
CA VAL A 166 1.44 3.20 -9.39
C VAL A 166 1.02 2.07 -10.34
N ALA A 167 1.66 0.92 -10.19
CA ALA A 167 1.26 -0.31 -10.87
C ALA A 167 0.85 -1.37 -9.84
N LEU A 168 -0.31 -1.99 -10.06
CA LEU A 168 -0.78 -3.13 -9.27
C LEU A 168 -0.63 -4.39 -10.12
N PHE A 169 0.10 -5.39 -9.62
CA PHE A 169 0.35 -6.64 -10.33
C PHE A 169 -0.48 -7.79 -9.76
N GLY A 170 -0.93 -8.72 -10.60
CA GLY A 170 -1.60 -9.96 -10.24
C GLY A 170 -2.78 -9.81 -9.26
N GLN A 171 -3.54 -8.73 -9.37
CA GLN A 171 -4.59 -8.44 -8.40
C GLN A 171 -5.83 -9.30 -8.59
N GLY A 172 -6.36 -9.83 -7.48
CA GLY A 172 -7.73 -10.29 -7.38
C GLY A 172 -8.60 -9.18 -6.79
N ILE A 173 -9.66 -8.79 -7.51
CA ILE A 173 -10.54 -7.71 -7.07
C ILE A 173 -11.98 -8.21 -6.97
N GLY A 174 -12.58 -8.06 -5.78
CA GLY A 174 -13.94 -8.43 -5.46
C GLY A 174 -14.10 -9.90 -4.99
N PRO A 175 -15.31 -10.26 -4.48
CA PRO A 175 -16.46 -9.35 -4.31
C PRO A 175 -16.20 -8.25 -3.26
N ILE A 176 -16.86 -7.10 -3.40
CA ILE A 176 -16.81 -5.97 -2.48
C ILE A 176 -18.23 -5.53 -2.14
N GLU A 177 -18.72 -5.91 -0.96
CA GLU A 177 -19.99 -5.48 -0.39
C GLU A 177 -19.79 -4.43 0.71
N ASP A 178 -18.61 -4.40 1.33
CA ASP A 178 -18.24 -3.41 2.33
C ASP A 178 -18.17 -2.02 1.69
N ARG A 179 -18.98 -1.09 2.24
CA ARG A 179 -19.09 0.27 1.69
C ARG A 179 -17.85 1.10 1.88
N GLU A 180 -17.10 0.91 2.95
CA GLU A 180 -15.85 1.65 3.22
C GLU A 180 -14.77 1.18 2.24
N LEU A 181 -14.64 -0.13 2.05
CA LEU A 181 -13.73 -0.70 1.07
C LEU A 181 -14.09 -0.25 -0.36
N TRP A 182 -15.38 -0.26 -0.72
CA TRP A 182 -15.84 0.21 -2.03
C TRP A 182 -15.43 1.67 -2.28
N HIS A 183 -15.68 2.55 -1.31
CA HIS A 183 -15.33 3.96 -1.44
C HIS A 183 -13.82 4.19 -1.50
N GLY A 184 -13.04 3.47 -0.68
CA GLY A 184 -11.57 3.52 -0.75
C GLY A 184 -11.03 3.05 -2.09
N ALA A 185 -11.55 1.92 -2.61
CA ALA A 185 -11.15 1.39 -3.91
C ALA A 185 -11.53 2.33 -5.06
N ALA A 186 -12.74 2.89 -5.06
CA ALA A 186 -13.20 3.85 -6.06
C ALA A 186 -12.41 5.18 -6.04
N ALA A 187 -11.83 5.56 -4.90
CA ALA A 187 -10.97 6.73 -4.80
C ALA A 187 -9.54 6.46 -5.28
N ALA A 188 -8.99 5.30 -4.96
CA ALA A 188 -7.58 4.96 -5.20
C ALA A 188 -7.31 4.36 -6.58
N LEU A 189 -8.10 3.34 -6.99
CA LEU A 189 -7.79 2.54 -8.18
C LEU A 189 -7.82 3.34 -9.51
N PRO A 190 -8.73 4.31 -9.73
CA PRO A 190 -8.67 5.14 -10.94
C PRO A 190 -7.38 5.96 -11.08
N ARG A 191 -6.61 6.11 -10.02
CA ARG A 191 -5.35 6.87 -9.98
C ARG A 191 -4.14 6.01 -10.35
N ALA A 192 -4.29 4.68 -10.36
CA ALA A 192 -3.23 3.78 -10.78
C ALA A 192 -2.94 3.95 -12.28
N SER A 193 -1.67 3.80 -12.64
CA SER A 193 -1.20 3.85 -14.02
C SER A 193 -1.45 2.52 -14.74
N LEU A 194 -1.39 1.40 -14.01
CA LEU A 194 -1.62 0.05 -14.51
C LEU A 194 -2.24 -0.81 -13.41
N ILE A 195 -3.23 -1.62 -13.77
CA ILE A 195 -3.80 -2.66 -12.92
C ILE A 195 -3.79 -3.97 -13.71
N ALA A 196 -2.88 -4.86 -13.36
CA ALA A 196 -2.81 -6.21 -13.90
C ALA A 196 -3.63 -7.15 -13.01
N LEU A 197 -4.63 -7.79 -13.59
CA LEU A 197 -5.54 -8.71 -12.92
C LEU A 197 -5.12 -10.15 -13.14
N ARG A 198 -5.23 -10.97 -12.10
CA ARG A 198 -4.99 -12.42 -12.23
C ARG A 198 -6.13 -13.16 -12.91
N GLU A 199 -7.32 -12.54 -13.00
CA GLU A 199 -8.48 -13.16 -13.65
C GLU A 199 -9.36 -12.11 -14.35
N GLY A 200 -10.03 -12.51 -15.43
CA GLY A 200 -10.83 -11.63 -16.28
C GLY A 200 -12.34 -11.66 -16.02
N ARG A 201 -12.82 -12.32 -14.95
CA ARG A 201 -14.25 -12.54 -14.74
C ARG A 201 -14.94 -11.35 -14.05
N ALA A 202 -14.62 -11.12 -12.79
CA ALA A 202 -15.29 -10.09 -11.98
C ALA A 202 -14.52 -8.75 -11.97
N GLY A 203 -13.19 -8.81 -11.86
CA GLY A 203 -12.32 -7.65 -11.67
C GLY A 203 -12.53 -6.54 -12.70
N PRO A 204 -12.51 -6.79 -14.03
CA PRO A 204 -12.68 -5.73 -15.03
C PRO A 204 -14.01 -4.99 -14.91
N GLY A 205 -15.12 -5.73 -14.62
CA GLY A 205 -16.43 -5.12 -14.44
C GLY A 205 -16.49 -4.21 -13.23
N ILE A 206 -15.92 -4.65 -12.10
CA ILE A 206 -15.84 -3.87 -10.86
C ILE A 206 -15.02 -2.59 -11.08
N LEU A 207 -13.83 -2.71 -11.68
CA LEU A 207 -12.94 -1.57 -11.97
C LEU A 207 -13.61 -0.52 -12.85
N ARG A 208 -14.34 -0.95 -13.87
CA ARG A 208 -15.09 -0.05 -14.74
C ARG A 208 -16.16 0.73 -13.97
N THR A 209 -16.90 0.09 -13.05
CA THR A 209 -17.89 0.79 -12.20
C THR A 209 -17.26 1.79 -11.23
N MET A 210 -15.97 1.60 -10.88
CA MET A 210 -15.19 2.54 -10.08
C MET A 210 -14.54 3.67 -10.90
N GLY A 211 -14.71 3.66 -12.23
CA GLY A 211 -14.16 4.71 -13.11
C GLY A 211 -12.73 4.47 -13.56
N VAL A 212 -12.21 3.27 -13.40
CA VAL A 212 -10.90 2.90 -13.97
C VAL A 212 -11.03 2.78 -15.48
N ARG A 213 -10.10 3.39 -16.21
CA ARG A 213 -10.06 3.34 -17.68
C ARG A 213 -9.63 1.95 -18.16
N ASP A 214 -10.27 1.45 -19.21
CA ASP A 214 -9.98 0.12 -19.76
C ASP A 214 -8.52 0.00 -20.27
N ASP A 215 -7.92 1.08 -20.76
CA ASP A 215 -6.53 1.12 -21.23
C ASP A 215 -5.48 1.01 -20.11
N ARG A 216 -5.90 1.00 -18.86
CA ARG A 216 -5.05 0.78 -17.67
C ARG A 216 -5.26 -0.58 -17.03
N VAL A 217 -6.13 -1.41 -17.59
CA VAL A 217 -6.47 -2.72 -17.03
C VAL A 217 -6.02 -3.82 -17.99
N GLU A 218 -5.22 -4.73 -17.48
CA GLU A 218 -4.76 -5.91 -18.21
C GLU A 218 -5.08 -7.18 -17.42
N VAL A 219 -5.32 -8.29 -18.11
CA VAL A 219 -5.46 -9.62 -17.50
C VAL A 219 -4.20 -10.41 -17.82
N THR A 220 -3.33 -10.56 -16.82
CA THR A 220 -2.01 -11.16 -17.00
C THR A 220 -1.91 -12.59 -16.45
N GLY A 221 -2.88 -13.01 -15.63
CA GLY A 221 -2.79 -14.24 -14.86
C GLY A 221 -2.17 -14.03 -13.48
N ASP A 222 -1.89 -15.14 -12.80
CA ASP A 222 -1.28 -15.13 -11.48
C ASP A 222 0.23 -14.86 -11.60
N ASP A 223 0.75 -13.92 -10.81
CA ASP A 223 2.16 -13.54 -10.85
C ASP A 223 3.12 -14.62 -10.30
N ALA A 224 2.59 -15.67 -9.68
CA ALA A 224 3.39 -16.80 -9.20
C ALA A 224 3.72 -17.85 -10.28
N LEU A 225 3.23 -17.67 -11.51
CA LEU A 225 3.41 -18.62 -12.62
C LEU A 225 4.53 -18.21 -13.59
#